data_61e9afeda5fc531b823310c412267768
#
_entry.id   61e9afeda5fc531b823310c412267768
#
_cell.length_a   1.000
_cell.length_b   1.000
_cell.length_c   1.000
_cell.angle_alpha   90.00
_cell.angle_beta   90.00
_cell.angle_gamma   90.00
#
_symmetry.space_group_name_H-M   'P 1'
#
loop_
_entity.id
_entity.type
_entity.pdbx_description
1 polymer ?
#
loop_
_entity_poly.entity_id
_entity_poly.type
_entity_poly.pdbx_seq_one_letter_code
_entity_poly.pdbx_strand_id
1 'polypeptide(L)'
;MTQIPYTPPSSKVTAFNCPFCNAFSNQEWGCPPRVAGNSNYGGDVNFWLCRCSRCEQFSIWISNKMVYPNIKTAPLPNSDLPEDIKADYEEARNIANDSPRGAAALLRLAIQKLCKHLGGKGKNINEDIAELVKKGLPVEIQQAL
;
A
#
# COMPACT_ATOMS: atom_id res chain seq x y z
N MET A 1 -19.46 -20.79 3.84
CA MET A 1 -19.51 -19.35 4.14
C MET A 1 -19.13 -18.61 2.86
N THR A 2 -20.06 -17.94 2.21
CA THR A 2 -19.81 -17.11 1.03
C THR A 2 -18.97 -15.91 1.47
N GLN A 3 -17.71 -15.86 1.05
CA GLN A 3 -16.87 -14.66 1.27
C GLN A 3 -17.49 -13.50 0.47
N ILE A 4 -17.83 -12.43 1.16
CA ILE A 4 -18.23 -11.18 0.50
C ILE A 4 -17.00 -10.69 -0.29
N PRO A 5 -17.12 -10.50 -1.62
CA PRO A 5 -15.99 -10.04 -2.42
C PRO A 5 -15.51 -8.67 -1.95
N TYR A 6 -14.19 -8.47 -1.91
CA TYR A 6 -13.59 -7.19 -1.56
C TYR A 6 -13.96 -6.12 -2.60
N THR A 7 -14.59 -5.05 -2.13
CA THR A 7 -14.94 -3.88 -2.93
C THR A 7 -13.98 -2.75 -2.57
N PRO A 8 -13.05 -2.37 -3.48
CA PRO A 8 -12.07 -1.33 -3.19
C PRO A 8 -12.75 0.04 -3.01
N PRO A 9 -12.15 0.95 -2.21
CA PRO A 9 -12.61 2.32 -2.09
C PRO A 9 -12.68 3.02 -3.45
N SER A 10 -13.81 3.65 -3.73
CA SER A 10 -14.04 4.39 -4.96
C SER A 10 -14.80 5.69 -4.68
N SER A 11 -14.48 6.74 -5.44
CA SER A 11 -15.06 8.08 -5.25
C SER A 11 -16.58 8.08 -5.42
N LYS A 12 -17.27 8.71 -4.47
CA LYS A 12 -18.74 8.92 -4.48
C LYS A 12 -19.58 7.64 -4.50
N VAL A 13 -18.99 6.48 -4.23
CA VAL A 13 -19.71 5.22 -4.07
C VAL A 13 -20.25 5.13 -2.63
N THR A 14 -21.48 4.63 -2.50
CA THR A 14 -22.18 4.58 -1.21
C THR A 14 -21.69 3.51 -0.25
N ALA A 15 -21.07 2.44 -0.75
CA ALA A 15 -20.53 1.37 0.10
C ALA A 15 -19.29 0.72 -0.53
N PHE A 16 -18.26 0.52 0.29
CA PHE A 16 -17.03 -0.19 -0.06
C PHE A 16 -16.30 -0.68 1.21
N ASN A 17 -15.23 -1.45 1.03
CA ASN A 17 -14.40 -1.86 2.16
C ASN A 17 -13.59 -0.68 2.70
N CYS A 18 -13.89 -0.27 3.93
CA CYS A 18 -13.26 0.87 4.57
C CYS A 18 -11.73 0.71 4.65
N PRO A 19 -10.93 1.73 4.26
CA PRO A 19 -9.48 1.65 4.29
C PRO A 19 -8.87 1.58 5.70
N PHE A 20 -9.67 1.87 6.74
CA PHE A 20 -9.22 1.83 8.14
C PHE A 20 -9.59 0.52 8.84
N CYS A 21 -10.85 0.09 8.75
CA CYS A 21 -11.34 -1.09 9.47
C CYS A 21 -11.59 -2.30 8.56
N ASN A 22 -11.36 -2.18 7.27
CA ASN A 22 -11.53 -3.20 6.23
C ASN A 22 -12.94 -3.81 6.11
N ALA A 23 -13.91 -3.31 6.86
CA ALA A 23 -15.28 -3.78 6.76
C ALA A 23 -15.97 -3.18 5.55
N PHE A 24 -16.78 -3.98 4.85
CA PHE A 24 -17.74 -3.46 3.89
C PHE A 24 -18.82 -2.68 4.65
N SER A 25 -18.91 -1.38 4.41
CA SER A 25 -19.78 -0.47 5.16
C SER A 25 -20.25 0.69 4.31
N ASN A 26 -21.36 1.30 4.74
CA ASN A 26 -21.86 2.52 4.13
C ASN A 26 -20.87 3.68 4.33
N GLN A 27 -20.80 4.56 3.36
CA GLN A 27 -19.89 5.70 3.29
C GLN A 27 -20.69 6.98 3.17
N GLU A 28 -20.48 7.89 4.11
CA GLU A 28 -21.14 9.20 4.15
C GLU A 28 -20.22 10.24 3.52
N TRP A 29 -20.67 10.83 2.43
CA TRP A 29 -19.91 11.82 1.68
C TRP A 29 -20.33 13.23 2.04
N GLY A 30 -19.34 14.08 2.36
CA GLY A 30 -19.53 15.49 2.65
C GLY A 30 -18.49 16.37 1.96
N CYS A 31 -18.91 17.57 1.59
CA CYS A 31 -18.01 18.64 1.18
C CYS A 31 -17.72 19.50 2.41
N PRO A 32 -16.47 19.88 2.72
CA PRO A 32 -16.20 20.79 3.81
C PRO A 32 -16.91 22.13 3.60
N PRO A 33 -17.33 22.82 4.68
CA PRO A 33 -17.96 24.11 4.57
C PRO A 33 -17.01 25.09 3.87
N ARG A 34 -17.56 25.94 3.02
CA ARG A 34 -16.78 27.01 2.38
C ARG A 34 -16.21 27.90 3.46
N VAL A 35 -14.91 28.19 3.38
CA VAL A 35 -14.29 29.17 4.27
C VAL A 35 -14.95 30.53 3.95
N ALA A 36 -15.71 31.05 4.88
CA ALA A 36 -16.36 32.36 4.76
C ALA A 36 -15.27 33.45 4.66
N GLY A 37 -15.24 34.22 3.56
CA GLY A 37 -14.38 35.40 3.51
C GLY A 37 -13.90 35.86 2.14
N ASN A 38 -13.94 35.08 1.10
CA ASN A 38 -13.61 35.61 -0.24
C ASN A 38 -14.34 34.86 -1.36
N SER A 39 -15.21 35.55 -2.07
CA SER A 39 -16.05 35.01 -3.14
C SER A 39 -15.30 34.49 -4.38
N ASN A 40 -13.98 34.61 -4.42
CA ASN A 40 -13.17 34.19 -5.54
C ASN A 40 -12.67 32.73 -5.47
N TYR A 41 -12.93 32.01 -4.39
CA TYR A 41 -12.71 30.55 -4.30
C TYR A 41 -14.00 29.76 -4.59
N GLY A 42 -14.82 30.26 -5.48
CA GLY A 42 -16.04 29.61 -6.01
C GLY A 42 -15.73 28.70 -7.19
N GLY A 43 -14.61 28.01 -7.19
CA GLY A 43 -14.30 27.00 -8.20
C GLY A 43 -14.58 25.60 -7.65
N ASP A 44 -14.86 24.67 -8.54
CA ASP A 44 -15.02 23.24 -8.31
C ASP A 44 -13.84 22.67 -7.49
N VAL A 45 -13.89 22.84 -6.16
CA VAL A 45 -12.96 22.15 -5.30
C VAL A 45 -13.44 20.71 -5.28
N ASN A 46 -12.81 19.88 -6.09
CA ASN A 46 -13.01 18.42 -6.11
C ASN A 46 -12.46 17.79 -4.83
N PHE A 47 -12.81 18.38 -3.68
CA PHE A 47 -12.39 17.97 -2.35
C PHE A 47 -13.59 17.38 -1.61
N TRP A 48 -13.46 16.14 -1.16
CA TRP A 48 -14.51 15.42 -0.46
C TRP A 48 -13.99 14.76 0.79
N LEU A 49 -14.81 14.77 1.83
CA LEU A 49 -14.63 13.96 3.03
C LEU A 49 -15.59 12.77 2.94
N CYS A 50 -15.11 11.60 3.29
CA CYS A 50 -15.92 10.40 3.33
C CYS A 50 -15.77 9.75 4.70
N ARG A 51 -16.87 9.61 5.44
CA ARG A 51 -16.94 9.00 6.77
C ARG A 51 -17.43 7.56 6.66
N CYS A 52 -16.71 6.64 7.26
CA CYS A 52 -17.17 5.26 7.40
C CYS A 52 -18.23 5.16 8.50
N SER A 53 -19.41 4.59 8.19
CA SER A 53 -20.50 4.41 9.18
C SER A 53 -20.17 3.43 10.32
N ARG A 54 -19.13 2.58 10.15
CA ARG A 54 -18.75 1.59 11.15
C ARG A 54 -17.68 2.06 12.13
N CYS A 55 -16.57 2.62 11.63
CA CYS A 55 -15.45 3.03 12.48
C CYS A 55 -15.35 4.54 12.65
N GLU A 56 -16.21 5.30 11.98
CA GLU A 56 -16.32 6.76 12.03
C GLU A 56 -15.09 7.53 11.56
N GLN A 57 -14.08 6.83 11.03
CA GLN A 57 -12.87 7.46 10.47
C GLN A 57 -13.19 8.14 9.14
N PHE A 58 -12.47 9.24 8.89
CA PHE A 58 -12.62 10.04 7.67
C PHE A 58 -11.51 9.75 6.68
N SER A 59 -11.89 9.55 5.41
CA SER A 59 -10.97 9.59 4.28
C SER A 59 -11.11 10.89 3.49
N ILE A 60 -10.01 11.34 2.89
CA ILE A 60 -9.93 12.58 2.12
C ILE A 60 -9.74 12.24 0.65
N TRP A 61 -10.51 12.90 -0.20
CA TRP A 61 -10.54 12.67 -1.64
C TRP A 61 -10.36 13.98 -2.40
N ILE A 62 -9.46 13.98 -3.38
CA ILE A 62 -9.22 15.11 -4.28
C ILE A 62 -9.29 14.59 -5.71
N SER A 63 -10.08 15.24 -6.56
CA SER A 63 -10.24 14.86 -7.97
C SER A 63 -10.50 13.35 -8.18
N ASN A 64 -11.41 12.80 -7.38
CA ASN A 64 -11.76 11.37 -7.35
C ASN A 64 -10.66 10.41 -6.89
N LYS A 65 -9.52 10.90 -6.45
CA LYS A 65 -8.43 10.11 -5.87
C LYS A 65 -8.44 10.22 -4.35
N MET A 66 -8.36 9.09 -3.65
CA MET A 66 -8.16 9.10 -2.21
C MET A 66 -6.72 9.54 -1.91
N VAL A 67 -6.58 10.61 -1.11
CA VAL A 67 -5.29 11.13 -0.67
C VAL A 67 -4.99 10.80 0.79
N TYR A 68 -6.04 10.45 1.55
CA TYR A 68 -5.91 9.96 2.92
C TYR A 68 -7.03 8.97 3.26
N PRO A 69 -6.72 7.84 3.90
CA PRO A 69 -5.37 7.37 4.22
C PRO A 69 -4.61 6.97 2.96
N ASN A 70 -3.29 6.96 3.02
CA ASN A 70 -2.49 6.38 1.95
C ASN A 70 -2.71 4.85 1.96
N ILE A 71 -3.45 4.34 0.97
CA ILE A 71 -3.76 2.91 0.88
C ILE A 71 -2.50 2.19 0.43
N LYS A 72 -1.94 1.43 1.34
CA LYS A 72 -0.84 0.53 1.03
C LYS A 72 -1.41 -0.72 0.36
N THR A 73 -1.20 -0.85 -0.93
CA THR A 73 -1.70 -1.99 -1.72
C THR A 73 -0.87 -3.26 -1.50
N ALA A 74 0.40 -3.12 -1.11
CA ALA A 74 1.28 -4.25 -0.84
C ALA A 74 0.93 -4.92 0.51
N PRO A 75 1.09 -6.25 0.62
CA PRO A 75 0.84 -7.00 1.85
C PRO A 75 1.72 -6.53 3.01
N LEU A 76 1.38 -6.92 4.22
CA LEU A 76 2.25 -6.72 5.38
C LEU A 76 3.53 -7.56 5.25
N PRO A 77 4.67 -7.09 5.79
CA PRO A 77 5.87 -7.90 5.83
C PRO A 77 5.65 -9.17 6.67
N ASN A 78 6.34 -10.24 6.30
CA ASN A 78 6.32 -11.47 7.11
C ASN A 78 6.95 -11.17 8.48
N SER A 79 6.37 -11.74 9.55
CA SER A 79 6.89 -11.60 10.94
C SER A 79 8.31 -12.12 11.11
N ASP A 80 8.70 -13.11 10.29
CA ASP A 80 9.99 -13.80 10.39
C ASP A 80 11.12 -13.06 9.65
N LEU A 81 10.82 -11.94 8.96
CA LEU A 81 11.84 -11.11 8.34
C LEU A 81 12.73 -10.45 9.40
N PRO A 82 14.07 -10.43 9.22
CA PRO A 82 14.98 -9.62 10.03
C PRO A 82 14.56 -8.14 10.03
N GLU A 83 14.73 -7.45 11.16
CA GLU A 83 14.21 -6.09 11.35
C GLU A 83 14.76 -5.07 10.34
N ASP A 84 16.03 -5.18 9.95
CA ASP A 84 16.64 -4.29 8.95
C ASP A 84 16.07 -4.50 7.54
N ILE A 85 15.69 -5.75 7.19
CA ILE A 85 15.04 -6.10 5.93
C ILE A 85 13.57 -5.67 5.96
N LYS A 86 12.91 -5.85 7.10
CA LYS A 86 11.54 -5.44 7.34
C LYS A 86 11.38 -3.93 7.21
N ALA A 87 12.36 -3.16 7.72
CA ALA A 87 12.36 -1.70 7.58
C ALA A 87 12.43 -1.26 6.09
N ASP A 88 13.32 -1.85 5.29
CA ASP A 88 13.42 -1.56 3.85
C ASP A 88 12.11 -1.94 3.11
N TYR A 89 11.51 -3.09 3.48
CA TYR A 89 10.24 -3.53 2.89
C TYR A 89 9.09 -2.57 3.25
N GLU A 90 9.00 -2.13 4.50
CA GLU A 90 7.96 -1.19 4.93
C GLU A 90 8.13 0.19 4.29
N GLU A 91 9.37 0.67 4.12
CA GLU A 91 9.64 1.90 3.38
C GLU A 91 9.21 1.76 1.92
N ALA A 92 9.59 0.68 1.24
CA ALA A 92 9.15 0.38 -0.12
C ALA A 92 7.62 0.35 -0.23
N ARG A 93 6.96 -0.34 0.71
CA ARG A 93 5.50 -0.42 0.78
C ARG A 93 4.84 0.94 0.97
N ASN A 94 5.46 1.82 1.76
CA ASN A 94 4.92 3.17 2.01
C ASN A 94 4.96 4.05 0.77
N ILE A 95 6.00 3.93 -0.06
CA ILE A 95 6.21 4.78 -1.24
C ILE A 95 5.76 4.13 -2.55
N ALA A 96 5.29 2.88 -2.55
CA ALA A 96 5.00 2.12 -3.77
C ALA A 96 4.01 2.81 -4.72
N ASN A 97 2.99 3.48 -4.18
CA ASN A 97 1.99 4.20 -4.97
C ASN A 97 2.50 5.54 -5.51
N ASP A 98 3.42 6.19 -4.80
CA ASP A 98 3.91 7.53 -5.12
C ASP A 98 5.21 7.48 -5.93
N SER A 99 6.05 6.49 -5.68
CA SER A 99 7.33 6.28 -6.36
C SER A 99 7.60 4.79 -6.62
N PRO A 100 6.96 4.18 -7.63
CA PRO A 100 7.16 2.75 -7.93
C PRO A 100 8.63 2.37 -8.19
N ARG A 101 9.40 3.28 -8.81
CA ARG A 101 10.84 3.07 -9.07
C ARG A 101 11.65 3.06 -7.77
N GLY A 102 11.35 3.97 -6.85
CA GLY A 102 11.97 4.01 -5.52
C GLY A 102 11.63 2.77 -4.71
N ALA A 103 10.37 2.36 -4.72
CA ALA A 103 9.93 1.12 -4.08
C ALA A 103 10.65 -0.11 -4.65
N ALA A 104 10.80 -0.21 -5.97
CA ALA A 104 11.53 -1.32 -6.61
C ALA A 104 13.01 -1.34 -6.20
N ALA A 105 13.66 -0.19 -6.06
CA ALA A 105 15.05 -0.11 -5.60
C ALA A 105 15.19 -0.60 -4.15
N LEU A 106 14.29 -0.20 -3.26
CA LEU A 106 14.27 -0.66 -1.86
C LEU A 106 13.97 -2.16 -1.76
N LEU A 107 13.04 -2.68 -2.56
CA LEU A 107 12.76 -4.12 -2.60
C LEU A 107 13.96 -4.92 -3.09
N ARG A 108 14.72 -4.42 -4.08
CA ARG A 108 15.98 -5.06 -4.50
C ARG A 108 17.01 -5.08 -3.38
N LEU A 109 17.13 -3.98 -2.63
CA LEU A 109 18.01 -3.91 -1.46
C LEU A 109 17.58 -4.92 -0.39
N ALA A 110 16.29 -4.99 -0.08
CA ALA A 110 15.72 -5.96 0.86
C ALA A 110 16.03 -7.41 0.45
N ILE A 111 15.84 -7.75 -0.84
CA ILE A 111 16.17 -9.08 -1.38
C ILE A 111 17.67 -9.36 -1.26
N GLN A 112 18.52 -8.39 -1.58
CA GLN A 112 19.99 -8.56 -1.49
C GLN A 112 20.44 -8.81 -0.04
N LYS A 113 19.89 -8.08 0.93
CA LYS A 113 20.12 -8.32 2.35
C LYS A 113 19.62 -9.71 2.77
N LEU A 114 18.43 -10.11 2.30
CA LEU A 114 17.86 -11.42 2.60
C LEU A 114 18.73 -12.55 2.05
N CYS A 115 19.21 -12.45 0.81
CA CYS A 115 20.14 -13.41 0.22
C CYS A 115 21.40 -13.56 1.09
N LYS A 116 21.95 -12.43 1.55
CA LYS A 116 23.11 -12.42 2.45
C LYS A 116 22.80 -13.08 3.79
N HIS A 117 21.64 -12.78 4.37
CA HIS A 117 21.19 -13.40 5.62
C HIS A 117 21.04 -14.92 5.50
N LEU A 118 20.62 -15.41 4.34
CA LEU A 118 20.48 -16.84 4.01
C LEU A 118 21.80 -17.51 3.59
N GLY A 119 22.95 -16.81 3.67
CA GLY A 119 24.27 -17.35 3.34
C GLY A 119 24.73 -17.16 1.90
N GLY A 120 24.11 -16.24 1.16
CA GLY A 120 24.60 -15.73 -0.11
C GLY A 120 25.74 -14.72 0.06
N LYS A 121 26.41 -14.35 -1.04
CA LYS A 121 27.55 -13.40 -1.01
C LYS A 121 27.10 -11.95 -0.94
N GLY A 122 25.84 -11.65 -1.34
CA GLY A 122 25.26 -10.31 -1.35
C GLY A 122 25.82 -9.38 -2.42
N LYS A 123 26.50 -9.93 -3.45
CA LYS A 123 27.10 -9.14 -4.55
C LYS A 123 26.22 -9.11 -5.80
N ASN A 124 25.62 -10.23 -6.13
CA ASN A 124 24.76 -10.40 -7.29
C ASN A 124 23.52 -11.20 -6.90
N ILE A 125 22.36 -10.54 -6.93
CA ILE A 125 21.09 -11.16 -6.52
C ILE A 125 20.81 -12.44 -7.29
N ASN A 126 21.01 -12.45 -8.62
CA ASN A 126 20.70 -13.59 -9.45
C ASN A 126 21.61 -14.80 -9.13
N GLU A 127 22.90 -14.55 -8.91
CA GLU A 127 23.85 -15.59 -8.51
C GLU A 127 23.55 -16.13 -7.11
N ASP A 128 23.25 -15.23 -6.17
CA ASP A 128 22.92 -15.61 -4.80
C ASP A 128 21.65 -16.46 -4.77
N ILE A 129 20.61 -16.09 -5.51
CA ILE A 129 19.36 -16.86 -5.60
C ILE A 129 19.61 -18.21 -6.26
N ALA A 130 20.38 -18.26 -7.35
CA ALA A 130 20.73 -19.53 -8.00
C ALA A 130 21.50 -20.48 -7.04
N GLU A 131 22.39 -19.95 -6.21
CA GLU A 131 23.08 -20.73 -5.16
C GLU A 131 22.10 -21.21 -4.08
N LEU A 132 21.16 -20.37 -3.66
CA LEU A 132 20.14 -20.72 -2.65
C LEU A 132 19.16 -21.78 -3.20
N VAL A 133 18.79 -21.71 -4.48
CA VAL A 133 17.97 -22.74 -5.12
C VAL A 133 18.68 -24.09 -5.12
N LYS A 134 19.98 -24.13 -5.41
CA LYS A 134 20.79 -25.38 -5.28
C LYS A 134 20.80 -25.92 -3.85
N LYS A 135 20.58 -25.08 -2.85
CA LYS A 135 20.51 -25.45 -1.42
C LYS A 135 19.08 -25.77 -0.95
N GLY A 136 18.09 -25.73 -1.83
CA GLY A 136 16.69 -26.12 -1.52
C GLY A 136 15.66 -24.99 -1.53
N LEU A 137 16.03 -23.76 -1.93
CA LEU A 137 15.05 -22.72 -2.18
C LEU A 137 14.19 -23.10 -3.40
N PRO A 138 12.84 -22.91 -3.36
CA PRO A 138 11.98 -23.22 -4.51
C PRO A 138 12.40 -22.47 -5.79
N VAL A 139 12.44 -23.19 -6.91
CA VAL A 139 12.88 -22.64 -8.21
C VAL A 139 11.96 -21.53 -8.72
N GLU A 140 10.71 -21.51 -8.32
CA GLU A 140 9.71 -20.51 -8.65
C GLU A 140 10.13 -19.09 -8.21
N ILE A 141 10.91 -19.00 -7.13
CA ILE A 141 11.45 -17.73 -6.65
C ILE A 141 12.48 -17.17 -7.63
N GLN A 142 13.31 -18.03 -8.23
CA GLN A 142 14.26 -17.61 -9.26
C GLN A 142 13.56 -17.15 -10.55
N GLN A 143 12.44 -17.79 -10.90
CA GLN A 143 11.68 -17.45 -12.11
C GLN A 143 10.87 -16.15 -11.97
N ALA A 144 10.59 -15.71 -10.73
CA ALA A 144 9.80 -14.50 -10.45
C ALA A 144 10.64 -13.20 -10.47
N LEU A 145 11.97 -13.28 -10.60
CA LEU A 145 12.93 -12.17 -10.53
C LEU A 145 13.63 -11.92 -11.87
#